data_3cbedd1b15411dcbdf67a5e46c5ba1f1
#
_entry.id   3cbedd1b15411dcbdf67a5e46c5ba1f1
#
_cell.length_a   1.000
_cell.length_b   1.000
_cell.length_c   1.000
_cell.angle_alpha   90.00
_cell.angle_beta   90.00
_cell.angle_gamma   90.00
#
_symmetry.space_group_name_H-M   'P 1'
#
loop_
_entity.id
_entity.type
_entity.pdbx_description
1 polymer ?
#
loop_
_entity_poly.entity_id
_entity_poly.type
_entity_poly.pdbx_seq_one_letter_code
_entity_poly.pdbx_strand_id
1 'polypeptide(L)'
;MISSPDNLVLALDAPDVRARFPATSTPDLSVVIPAMDEKENLDLLLPALKEVIAGLGINAEIIVADGGSGDGTQQAAASRGARVVQQVERGYGGALLAGFEASRAPYVITMDADLSHRPVVLEELWRNRHEGEVVIASRYIPAGESDVGGFRRLLSRILNTTYARVLSLPVKDLSSGFRLYRRNVLRGIPVQSRDFDALEEILIRIHSEGWRVHEVPFRYMSRGAGKSHVRLLKFGWAYVKTLIRMWQLRNSVASADYDYRAFDSPIWLQRYWQRKRHEIVLDFVRGQGDILDIGCGTSRIIVDLPDAVGLDVAYRKLRWLRPLHPRVLQATCDTLPFPDGSFDALINSEVIEHVPDDDAILEEMRRILRPGGTLVLGTPDYGRWLWPVLEWIYGKVMPGAYAHEHITHFTRRTLHQRLVDSGFEVLDCRYVGHCEMIFKARKR
;
A
#
# COMPACT_ATOMS: atom_id res chain seq x y z
N MET A 1 -31.25 15.83 -21.95
CA MET A 1 -29.96 16.54 -21.82
C MET A 1 -29.08 15.65 -20.96
N ILE A 2 -28.23 14.89 -21.60
CA ILE A 2 -27.38 13.85 -20.97
C ILE A 2 -26.12 14.55 -20.49
N SER A 3 -25.91 14.54 -19.18
CA SER A 3 -24.69 15.06 -18.55
C SER A 3 -23.48 14.26 -19.02
N SER A 4 -22.44 14.98 -19.37
CA SER A 4 -21.11 14.50 -19.76
C SER A 4 -20.55 13.43 -18.79
N PRO A 5 -19.74 12.45 -19.28
CA PRO A 5 -19.07 11.44 -18.44
C PRO A 5 -18.17 12.02 -17.34
N ASP A 6 -17.86 13.32 -17.39
CA ASP A 6 -16.99 14.01 -16.44
C ASP A 6 -17.55 14.12 -15.01
N ASN A 7 -18.83 13.79 -14.79
CA ASN A 7 -19.48 13.90 -13.47
C ASN A 7 -19.56 12.59 -12.67
N LEU A 8 -18.99 11.48 -13.16
CA LEU A 8 -18.94 10.19 -12.44
C LEU A 8 -17.65 10.00 -11.62
N VAL A 9 -17.01 11.08 -11.20
CA VAL A 9 -16.00 11.05 -10.15
C VAL A 9 -16.72 10.92 -8.82
N LEU A 10 -17.23 9.73 -8.52
CA LEU A 10 -17.76 9.41 -7.21
C LEU A 10 -16.63 9.52 -6.19
N ALA A 11 -16.84 10.45 -5.28
CA ALA A 11 -15.99 10.87 -4.19
C ALA A 11 -15.34 9.70 -3.44
N LEU A 12 -14.11 9.37 -3.82
CA LEU A 12 -13.21 8.52 -3.02
C LEU A 12 -12.59 9.28 -1.83
N ASP A 13 -12.80 10.61 -1.80
CA ASP A 13 -12.49 11.49 -0.69
C ASP A 13 -13.75 12.31 -0.37
N ALA A 14 -14.74 11.67 0.29
CA ALA A 14 -15.72 12.46 1.01
C ALA A 14 -14.96 13.27 2.07
N PRO A 15 -15.03 14.61 2.08
CA PRO A 15 -14.54 15.37 3.20
C PRO A 15 -15.26 14.82 4.43
N ASP A 16 -14.48 14.56 5.49
CA ASP A 16 -14.96 14.14 6.79
C ASP A 16 -16.25 14.92 7.13
N VAL A 17 -17.39 14.24 7.06
CA VAL A 17 -18.68 14.85 7.43
C VAL A 17 -18.58 15.03 8.94
N ARG A 18 -18.11 16.20 9.36
CA ARG A 18 -18.09 16.64 10.75
C ARG A 18 -19.53 16.65 11.23
N ALA A 19 -19.97 15.55 11.83
CA ALA A 19 -21.17 15.51 12.61
C ALA A 19 -21.07 16.64 13.65
N ARG A 20 -21.99 17.57 13.63
CA ARG A 20 -22.13 18.67 14.58
C ARG A 20 -22.52 18.08 15.94
N PHE A 21 -21.51 17.70 16.73
CA PHE A 21 -21.65 17.45 18.15
C PHE A 21 -20.91 18.54 18.93
N PRO A 22 -21.44 19.00 20.10
CA PRO A 22 -20.81 20.06 20.87
C PRO A 22 -19.45 19.61 21.37
N ALA A 23 -18.47 20.49 21.23
CA ALA A 23 -17.05 20.29 21.34
C ALA A 23 -16.60 19.91 22.77
N THR A 24 -16.19 18.66 22.94
CA THR A 24 -14.88 18.40 23.52
C THR A 24 -13.92 18.38 22.33
N SER A 25 -13.06 19.36 22.21
CA SER A 25 -12.22 19.55 21.01
C SER A 25 -11.34 18.32 20.81
N THR A 26 -11.67 17.49 19.81
CA THR A 26 -10.78 16.42 19.37
C THR A 26 -9.42 17.05 19.03
N PRO A 27 -8.30 16.50 19.53
CA PRO A 27 -6.99 17.05 19.23
C PRO A 27 -6.73 16.95 17.70
N ASP A 28 -5.95 17.89 17.18
CA ASP A 28 -5.49 17.87 15.78
C ASP A 28 -4.36 16.85 15.59
N LEU A 29 -3.56 16.64 16.65
CA LEU A 29 -2.37 15.79 16.65
C LEU A 29 -2.29 14.96 17.93
N SER A 30 -1.97 13.66 17.79
CA SER A 30 -1.52 12.79 18.91
C SER A 30 -0.03 12.56 18.77
N VAL A 31 0.77 12.87 19.79
CA VAL A 31 2.20 12.54 19.82
C VAL A 31 2.41 11.32 20.70
N VAL A 32 2.87 10.23 20.10
CA VAL A 32 3.12 8.93 20.75
C VAL A 32 4.60 8.79 21.05
N ILE A 33 4.94 8.58 22.31
CA ILE A 33 6.30 8.45 22.81
C ILE A 33 6.43 7.09 23.52
N PRO A 34 7.01 6.06 22.87
CA PRO A 34 7.40 4.83 23.55
C PRO A 34 8.46 5.13 24.60
N ALA A 35 8.27 4.64 25.84
CA ALA A 35 9.19 4.90 26.94
C ALA A 35 9.40 3.65 27.80
N MET A 36 10.66 3.45 28.24
CA MET A 36 11.04 2.46 29.24
C MET A 36 12.26 2.94 30.00
N ASP A 37 12.07 3.28 31.29
CA ASP A 37 13.08 3.88 32.16
C ASP A 37 13.69 5.17 31.56
N GLU A 38 12.81 6.12 31.20
CA GLU A 38 13.16 7.38 30.50
C GLU A 38 12.78 8.65 31.29
N LYS A 39 12.67 8.55 32.61
CA LYS A 39 12.24 9.66 33.49
C LYS A 39 13.01 10.95 33.22
N GLU A 40 14.34 10.89 33.27
CA GLU A 40 15.20 12.07 33.10
C GLU A 40 15.06 12.70 31.71
N ASN A 41 14.93 11.89 30.69
CA ASN A 41 14.75 12.35 29.31
C ASN A 41 13.36 12.99 29.13
N LEU A 42 12.28 12.41 29.69
CA LEU A 42 10.94 12.98 29.62
C LEU A 42 10.83 14.31 30.37
N ASP A 43 11.62 14.48 31.44
CA ASP A 43 11.69 15.74 32.20
C ASP A 43 12.15 16.91 31.33
N LEU A 44 12.98 16.65 30.32
CA LEU A 44 13.47 17.64 29.36
C LEU A 44 12.62 17.69 28.08
N LEU A 45 12.22 16.54 27.58
CA LEU A 45 11.52 16.40 26.31
C LEU A 45 10.14 17.03 26.33
N LEU A 46 9.32 16.72 27.36
CA LEU A 46 7.92 17.12 27.38
C LEU A 46 7.70 18.63 27.43
N PRO A 47 8.47 19.44 28.21
CA PRO A 47 8.37 20.89 28.15
C PRO A 47 8.73 21.45 26.76
N ALA A 48 9.84 21.00 26.17
CA ALA A 48 10.28 21.44 24.84
C ALA A 48 9.28 21.08 23.74
N LEU A 49 8.68 19.90 23.84
CA LEU A 49 7.63 19.45 22.90
C LEU A 49 6.38 20.31 22.98
N LYS A 50 5.95 20.67 24.20
CA LYS A 50 4.80 21.57 24.41
C LYS A 50 5.03 22.96 23.85
N GLU A 51 6.24 23.49 23.99
CA GLU A 51 6.62 24.79 23.41
C GLU A 51 6.48 24.78 21.89
N VAL A 52 6.97 23.73 21.23
CA VAL A 52 6.85 23.56 19.75
C VAL A 52 5.37 23.43 19.35
N ILE A 53 4.58 22.61 20.05
CA ILE A 53 3.15 22.46 19.78
C ILE A 53 2.39 23.79 19.94
N ALA A 54 2.71 24.56 20.97
CA ALA A 54 2.13 25.87 21.19
C ALA A 54 2.50 26.86 20.07
N GLY A 55 3.75 26.81 19.61
CA GLY A 55 4.23 27.62 18.47
C GLY A 55 3.51 27.32 17.16
N LEU A 56 3.04 26.08 16.97
CA LEU A 56 2.23 25.68 15.81
C LEU A 56 0.75 26.11 15.89
N GLY A 57 0.28 26.53 17.07
CA GLY A 57 -1.12 26.92 17.27
C GLY A 57 -2.13 25.78 17.10
N ILE A 58 -1.72 24.53 17.33
CA ILE A 58 -2.56 23.33 17.19
C ILE A 58 -2.92 22.72 18.54
N ASN A 59 -4.09 22.07 18.60
CA ASN A 59 -4.47 21.30 19.77
C ASN A 59 -3.86 19.88 19.68
N ALA A 60 -2.99 19.51 20.63
CA ALA A 60 -2.35 18.21 20.61
C ALA A 60 -2.45 17.48 21.95
N GLU A 61 -2.60 16.15 21.88
CA GLU A 61 -2.40 15.26 23.03
C GLU A 61 -1.02 14.61 22.95
N ILE A 62 -0.39 14.44 24.12
CA ILE A 62 0.86 13.68 24.23
C ILE A 62 0.55 12.38 24.96
N ILE A 63 0.96 11.26 24.38
CA ILE A 63 0.73 9.90 24.88
C ILE A 63 2.09 9.27 25.12
N VAL A 64 2.40 8.95 26.38
CA VAL A 64 3.56 8.15 26.74
C VAL A 64 3.14 6.70 26.86
N ALA A 65 3.63 5.85 25.97
CA ALA A 65 3.37 4.41 25.97
C ALA A 65 4.48 3.71 26.76
N ASP A 66 4.16 3.36 28.02
CA ASP A 66 5.13 2.86 29.00
C ASP A 66 5.31 1.35 28.91
N GLY A 67 6.57 0.93 28.89
CA GLY A 67 7.01 -0.47 28.80
C GLY A 67 7.02 -1.23 30.14
N GLY A 68 6.54 -0.63 31.23
CA GLY A 68 6.64 -1.16 32.58
C GLY A 68 7.85 -0.61 33.33
N SER A 69 8.09 0.71 33.25
CA SER A 69 9.20 1.42 33.87
C SER A 69 9.18 1.33 35.38
N GLY A 70 10.38 1.21 35.98
CA GLY A 70 10.58 1.17 37.44
C GLY A 70 11.17 2.45 38.05
N ASP A 71 11.59 3.41 37.22
CA ASP A 71 12.34 4.61 37.62
C ASP A 71 11.47 5.84 37.93
N GLY A 72 10.15 5.75 37.77
CA GLY A 72 9.22 6.88 37.93
C GLY A 72 8.88 7.59 36.62
N THR A 73 9.16 6.98 35.47
CA THR A 73 8.80 7.46 34.11
C THR A 73 7.33 7.84 34.00
N GLN A 74 6.41 6.99 34.49
CA GLN A 74 4.96 7.23 34.42
C GLN A 74 4.55 8.48 35.17
N GLN A 75 5.08 8.67 36.41
CA GLN A 75 4.81 9.83 37.28
C GLN A 75 5.35 11.11 36.62
N ALA A 76 6.56 11.05 36.07
CA ALA A 76 7.16 12.18 35.36
C ALA A 76 6.32 12.61 34.13
N ALA A 77 5.85 11.65 33.33
CA ALA A 77 4.97 11.92 32.21
C ALA A 77 3.63 12.54 32.64
N ALA A 78 2.94 11.93 33.60
CA ALA A 78 1.65 12.39 34.08
C ALA A 78 1.71 13.78 34.72
N SER A 79 2.74 14.07 35.56
CA SER A 79 2.93 15.38 36.16
C SER A 79 3.16 16.51 35.17
N ARG A 80 3.62 16.18 33.96
CA ARG A 80 3.79 17.11 32.83
C ARG A 80 2.61 17.10 31.87
N GLY A 81 1.46 16.48 32.26
CA GLY A 81 0.22 16.49 31.52
C GLY A 81 0.24 15.64 30.26
N ALA A 82 1.13 14.65 30.16
CA ALA A 82 1.02 13.60 29.17
C ALA A 82 0.06 12.51 29.67
N ARG A 83 -0.69 11.91 28.74
CA ARG A 83 -1.49 10.74 29.02
C ARG A 83 -0.62 9.48 28.98
N VAL A 84 -0.54 8.77 30.10
CA VAL A 84 0.22 7.52 30.17
C VAL A 84 -0.69 6.35 29.79
N VAL A 85 -0.21 5.48 28.91
CA VAL A 85 -0.83 4.22 28.55
C VAL A 85 0.17 3.09 28.76
N GLN A 86 -0.29 1.99 29.32
CA GLN A 86 0.55 0.83 29.52
C GLN A 86 0.44 -0.10 28.32
N GLN A 87 1.57 -0.54 27.76
CA GLN A 87 1.57 -1.50 26.67
C GLN A 87 1.04 -2.86 27.14
N VAL A 88 0.25 -3.51 26.29
CA VAL A 88 -0.21 -4.89 26.53
C VAL A 88 0.86 -5.86 26.03
N GLU A 89 1.33 -5.66 24.83
CA GLU A 89 2.36 -6.47 24.18
C GLU A 89 3.75 -5.89 24.48
N ARG A 90 4.69 -6.75 24.85
CA ARG A 90 6.05 -6.31 25.21
C ARG A 90 6.85 -5.84 23.99
N GLY A 91 7.86 -4.99 24.22
CA GLY A 91 8.80 -4.46 23.26
C GLY A 91 8.39 -3.14 22.64
N TYR A 92 9.28 -2.56 21.85
CA TYR A 92 9.09 -1.26 21.21
C TYR A 92 7.84 -1.21 20.31
N GLY A 93 7.63 -2.28 19.51
CA GLY A 93 6.44 -2.41 18.67
C GLY A 93 5.13 -2.45 19.47
N GLY A 94 5.14 -3.14 20.63
CA GLY A 94 3.97 -3.17 21.53
C GLY A 94 3.63 -1.79 22.10
N ALA A 95 4.64 -0.99 22.46
CA ALA A 95 4.44 0.38 22.93
C ALA A 95 3.88 1.28 21.80
N LEU A 96 4.38 1.16 20.57
CA LEU A 96 3.83 1.88 19.42
C LEU A 96 2.35 1.54 19.19
N LEU A 97 1.99 0.25 19.20
CA LEU A 97 0.61 -0.19 18.98
C LEU A 97 -0.33 0.32 20.08
N ALA A 98 0.07 0.26 21.35
CA ALA A 98 -0.70 0.82 22.47
C ALA A 98 -0.92 2.34 22.30
N GLY A 99 0.12 3.06 21.87
CA GLY A 99 0.03 4.48 21.58
C GLY A 99 -0.89 4.80 20.40
N PHE A 100 -0.86 4.01 19.33
CA PHE A 100 -1.74 4.16 18.17
C PHE A 100 -3.22 3.92 18.54
N GLU A 101 -3.49 2.87 19.30
CA GLU A 101 -4.83 2.57 19.76
C GLU A 101 -5.40 3.68 20.66
N ALA A 102 -4.55 4.22 21.54
CA ALA A 102 -4.91 5.30 22.42
C ALA A 102 -5.09 6.66 21.71
N SER A 103 -4.56 6.85 20.51
CA SER A 103 -4.59 8.11 19.76
C SER A 103 -6.00 8.48 19.32
N ARG A 104 -6.38 9.77 19.51
CA ARG A 104 -7.70 10.31 19.16
C ARG A 104 -7.68 11.26 17.97
N ALA A 105 -6.53 11.88 17.70
CA ALA A 105 -6.36 12.85 16.64
C ALA A 105 -6.39 12.23 15.24
N PRO A 106 -6.69 12.99 14.17
CA PRO A 106 -6.59 12.55 12.79
C PRO A 106 -5.15 12.31 12.33
N TYR A 107 -4.17 12.93 12.99
CA TYR A 107 -2.74 12.74 12.75
C TYR A 107 -2.05 12.20 13.99
N VAL A 108 -1.10 11.28 13.78
CA VAL A 108 -0.30 10.69 14.85
C VAL A 108 1.17 10.87 14.52
N ILE A 109 1.95 11.45 15.45
CA ILE A 109 3.41 11.48 15.35
C ILE A 109 3.99 10.49 16.36
N THR A 110 4.96 9.70 15.93
CA THR A 110 5.81 8.90 16.81
C THR A 110 7.16 9.56 16.99
N MET A 111 7.72 9.53 18.18
CA MET A 111 9.08 9.98 18.46
C MET A 111 9.67 9.24 19.66
N ASP A 112 10.99 9.07 19.67
CA ASP A 112 11.70 8.43 20.78
C ASP A 112 11.83 9.38 22.00
N ALA A 113 11.87 8.82 23.19
CA ALA A 113 11.99 9.58 24.44
C ALA A 113 13.41 10.10 24.72
N ASP A 114 14.44 9.54 24.07
CA ASP A 114 15.87 9.67 24.41
C ASP A 114 16.56 10.96 23.89
N LEU A 115 15.78 11.96 23.52
CA LEU A 115 16.25 13.26 23.00
C LEU A 115 17.00 13.20 21.64
N SER A 116 17.08 12.03 21.02
CA SER A 116 17.66 11.89 19.68
C SER A 116 16.79 12.53 18.59
N HIS A 117 15.50 12.64 18.86
CA HIS A 117 14.49 13.31 18.04
C HIS A 117 14.20 14.72 18.59
N ARG A 118 14.75 15.74 17.95
CA ARG A 118 14.53 17.13 18.39
C ARG A 118 13.08 17.54 18.14
N PRO A 119 12.36 18.08 19.15
CA PRO A 119 10.95 18.48 19.01
C PRO A 119 10.67 19.43 17.83
N VAL A 120 11.61 20.32 17.50
CA VAL A 120 11.46 21.28 16.39
C VAL A 120 11.21 20.60 15.03
N VAL A 121 11.66 19.38 14.82
CA VAL A 121 11.42 18.63 13.58
C VAL A 121 9.93 18.24 13.41
N LEU A 122 9.16 18.24 14.50
CA LEU A 122 7.71 18.07 14.43
C LEU A 122 7.05 19.13 13.55
N GLU A 123 7.58 20.37 13.51
CA GLU A 123 7.07 21.43 12.63
C GLU A 123 7.21 21.03 11.14
N GLU A 124 8.33 20.44 10.77
CA GLU A 124 8.58 20.00 9.40
C GLU A 124 7.67 18.83 9.00
N LEU A 125 7.51 17.85 9.91
CA LEU A 125 6.56 16.74 9.72
C LEU A 125 5.12 17.27 9.57
N TRP A 126 4.72 18.21 10.44
CA TRP A 126 3.38 18.79 10.41
C TRP A 126 3.12 19.62 9.15
N ARG A 127 4.11 20.40 8.71
CA ARG A 127 4.02 21.22 7.51
C ARG A 127 3.82 20.36 6.25
N ASN A 128 4.48 19.20 6.20
CA ASN A 128 4.40 18.25 5.08
C ASN A 128 3.31 17.16 5.23
N ARG A 129 2.39 17.28 6.20
CA ARG A 129 1.37 16.24 6.51
C ARG A 129 0.41 15.89 5.38
N HIS A 130 0.38 16.68 4.31
CA HIS A 130 -0.48 16.47 3.14
C HIS A 130 0.25 15.84 1.95
N GLU A 131 1.59 15.73 2.00
CA GLU A 131 2.41 15.17 0.92
C GLU A 131 2.34 13.64 0.83
N GLY A 132 1.91 13.00 1.91
CA GLY A 132 1.67 11.56 1.99
C GLY A 132 0.84 11.19 3.21
N GLU A 133 0.40 9.96 3.24
CA GLU A 133 -0.29 9.41 4.42
C GLU A 133 0.68 9.05 5.55
N VAL A 134 1.96 8.87 5.19
CA VAL A 134 3.07 8.76 6.13
C VAL A 134 4.16 9.75 5.74
N VAL A 135 4.63 10.57 6.69
CA VAL A 135 5.78 11.46 6.50
C VAL A 135 6.88 11.02 7.46
N ILE A 136 8.07 10.73 6.93
CA ILE A 136 9.21 10.20 7.67
C ILE A 136 10.28 11.29 7.80
N ALA A 137 10.76 11.54 9.01
CA ALA A 137 11.98 12.30 9.23
C ALA A 137 13.18 11.41 8.87
N SER A 138 13.80 11.67 7.70
CA SER A 138 14.79 10.81 7.06
C SER A 138 16.21 11.33 7.20
N ARG A 139 17.13 10.44 7.58
CA ARG A 139 18.56 10.69 7.70
C ARG A 139 19.31 10.48 6.38
N TYR A 140 18.68 9.87 5.38
CA TYR A 140 19.34 9.35 4.18
C TYR A 140 18.91 10.01 2.87
N ILE A 141 18.07 11.03 2.93
CA ILE A 141 17.79 11.92 1.81
C ILE A 141 18.74 13.13 1.81
N PRO A 142 18.82 13.93 0.73
CA PRO A 142 19.60 15.18 0.74
C PRO A 142 19.22 16.09 1.92
N ALA A 143 20.21 16.69 2.57
CA ALA A 143 20.09 17.46 3.80
C ALA A 143 19.71 16.66 5.07
N GLY A 144 19.55 15.35 4.99
CA GLY A 144 19.45 14.47 6.16
C GLY A 144 20.83 14.11 6.70
N GLU A 145 20.97 14.03 8.03
CA GLU A 145 22.25 13.75 8.70
C GLU A 145 22.07 12.80 9.89
N SER A 146 23.17 12.17 10.32
CA SER A 146 23.19 11.31 11.50
C SER A 146 24.53 11.45 12.23
N ASP A 147 24.46 11.89 13.49
CA ASP A 147 25.63 12.09 14.36
C ASP A 147 26.06 10.81 15.11
N VAL A 148 25.57 9.62 14.72
CA VAL A 148 25.99 8.33 15.31
C VAL A 148 27.33 7.89 14.75
N GLY A 149 28.08 7.09 15.56
CA GLY A 149 29.36 6.53 15.17
C GLY A 149 29.33 5.80 13.82
N GLY A 150 30.43 5.89 13.06
CA GLY A 150 30.52 5.43 11.67
C GLY A 150 30.04 3.99 11.43
N PHE A 151 30.38 3.06 12.32
CA PHE A 151 29.96 1.65 12.21
C PHE A 151 28.44 1.46 12.33
N ARG A 152 27.79 2.11 13.31
CA ARG A 152 26.33 2.05 13.45
C ARG A 152 25.61 2.68 12.26
N ARG A 153 26.11 3.80 11.75
CA ARG A 153 25.61 4.46 10.56
C ARG A 153 25.71 3.56 9.32
N LEU A 154 26.85 2.86 9.16
CA LEU A 154 27.06 1.91 8.08
C LEU A 154 26.04 0.76 8.16
N LEU A 155 25.88 0.12 9.33
CA LEU A 155 24.91 -0.97 9.52
C LEU A 155 23.47 -0.50 9.23
N SER A 156 23.08 0.65 9.73
CA SER A 156 21.76 1.21 9.47
C SER A 156 21.56 1.50 7.96
N ARG A 157 22.57 2.03 7.27
CA ARG A 157 22.52 2.26 5.83
C ARG A 157 22.40 0.96 5.04
N ILE A 158 23.16 -0.07 5.42
CA ILE A 158 23.07 -1.41 4.80
C ILE A 158 21.65 -1.97 4.99
N LEU A 159 21.11 -1.94 6.21
CA LEU A 159 19.75 -2.40 6.51
C LEU A 159 18.71 -1.70 5.63
N ASN A 160 18.69 -0.37 5.67
CA ASN A 160 17.71 0.43 4.89
C ASN A 160 17.84 0.18 3.38
N THR A 161 19.08 0.14 2.87
CA THR A 161 19.32 -0.12 1.44
C THR A 161 18.89 -1.52 1.03
N THR A 162 19.15 -2.53 1.88
CA THR A 162 18.74 -3.92 1.62
C THR A 162 17.22 -4.04 1.58
N TYR A 163 16.53 -3.52 2.59
CA TYR A 163 15.06 -3.53 2.62
C TYR A 163 14.46 -2.78 1.42
N ALA A 164 14.94 -1.56 1.16
CA ALA A 164 14.42 -0.76 0.05
C ALA A 164 14.59 -1.47 -1.31
N ARG A 165 15.75 -2.08 -1.56
CA ARG A 165 16.00 -2.79 -2.83
C ARG A 165 15.26 -4.11 -2.94
N VAL A 166 15.35 -4.97 -1.91
CA VAL A 166 14.71 -6.31 -1.93
C VAL A 166 13.19 -6.20 -2.01
N LEU A 167 12.60 -5.18 -1.37
CA LEU A 167 11.16 -4.99 -1.31
C LEU A 167 10.65 -3.96 -2.34
N SER A 168 11.53 -3.40 -3.16
CA SER A 168 11.20 -2.37 -4.16
C SER A 168 10.41 -1.19 -3.55
N LEU A 169 10.95 -0.60 -2.48
CA LEU A 169 10.32 0.51 -1.77
C LEU A 169 10.94 1.85 -2.21
N PRO A 170 10.13 2.90 -2.44
CA PRO A 170 10.62 4.23 -2.80
C PRO A 170 11.05 5.05 -1.58
N VAL A 171 11.57 4.40 -0.52
CA VAL A 171 11.91 5.02 0.76
C VAL A 171 13.37 4.73 1.09
N LYS A 172 14.09 5.72 1.63
CA LYS A 172 15.51 5.61 1.99
C LYS A 172 15.73 5.35 3.48
N ASP A 173 14.82 5.77 4.35
CA ASP A 173 14.92 5.58 5.81
C ASP A 173 13.73 4.84 6.39
N LEU A 174 13.77 3.51 6.35
CA LEU A 174 12.73 2.65 6.92
C LEU A 174 12.87 2.50 8.45
N SER A 175 14.04 2.79 9.01
CA SER A 175 14.35 2.58 10.43
C SER A 175 14.21 3.84 11.29
N SER A 176 13.81 4.98 10.72
CA SER A 176 13.49 6.17 11.51
C SER A 176 12.19 5.96 12.28
N GLY A 177 12.21 6.18 13.60
CA GLY A 177 11.02 6.18 14.46
C GLY A 177 10.28 7.52 14.50
N PHE A 178 10.86 8.59 13.94
CA PHE A 178 10.23 9.90 13.90
C PHE A 178 9.38 10.04 12.65
N ARG A 179 8.08 9.79 12.79
CA ARG A 179 7.13 9.72 11.67
C ARG A 179 5.81 10.38 12.03
N LEU A 180 5.20 11.00 11.04
CA LEU A 180 3.80 11.40 11.08
C LEU A 180 2.98 10.40 10.26
N TYR A 181 1.82 10.01 10.77
CA TYR A 181 0.85 9.15 10.11
C TYR A 181 -0.52 9.83 10.07
N ARG A 182 -1.27 9.66 9.00
CA ARG A 182 -2.72 9.80 9.08
C ARG A 182 -3.28 8.62 9.88
N ARG A 183 -4.09 8.87 10.89
CA ARG A 183 -4.57 7.83 11.81
C ARG A 183 -5.30 6.67 11.12
N ASN A 184 -6.00 6.94 10.01
CA ASN A 184 -6.73 5.90 9.28
C ASN A 184 -5.82 4.80 8.73
N VAL A 185 -4.56 5.11 8.38
CA VAL A 185 -3.61 4.10 7.86
C VAL A 185 -3.09 3.15 8.93
N LEU A 186 -3.25 3.50 10.21
CA LEU A 186 -2.82 2.69 11.36
C LEU A 186 -3.90 1.69 11.81
N ARG A 187 -5.15 1.85 11.37
CA ARG A 187 -6.26 1.01 11.80
C ARG A 187 -6.16 -0.39 11.22
N GLY A 188 -6.18 -1.40 12.11
CA GLY A 188 -6.24 -2.79 11.69
C GLY A 188 -4.98 -3.35 11.05
N ILE A 189 -3.82 -2.64 11.15
CA ILE A 189 -2.56 -3.17 10.63
C ILE A 189 -2.15 -4.40 11.46
N PRO A 190 -2.01 -5.57 10.84
CA PRO A 190 -1.67 -6.80 11.56
C PRO A 190 -0.14 -6.88 11.81
N VAL A 191 0.38 -6.06 12.73
CA VAL A 191 1.81 -6.03 13.08
C VAL A 191 2.17 -7.24 13.95
N GLN A 192 3.17 -8.00 13.54
CA GLN A 192 3.67 -9.18 14.25
C GLN A 192 5.01 -8.92 14.95
N SER A 193 5.79 -7.97 14.46
CA SER A 193 7.05 -7.55 15.06
C SER A 193 6.83 -6.87 16.41
N ARG A 194 7.68 -7.20 17.38
CA ARG A 194 7.55 -6.67 18.75
C ARG A 194 8.69 -5.72 19.13
N ASP A 195 9.82 -5.84 18.47
CA ASP A 195 11.00 -5.02 18.69
C ASP A 195 11.07 -3.86 17.67
N PHE A 196 12.26 -3.34 17.43
CA PHE A 196 12.45 -2.20 16.49
C PHE A 196 12.11 -2.49 15.04
N ASP A 197 12.12 -3.76 14.63
CA ASP A 197 11.69 -4.22 13.30
C ASP A 197 10.18 -3.99 13.03
N ALA A 198 9.42 -3.59 14.06
CA ALA A 198 8.05 -3.13 13.90
C ALA A 198 7.94 -1.85 13.06
N LEU A 199 8.97 -0.98 13.08
CA LEU A 199 8.99 0.24 12.27
C LEU A 199 8.99 -0.09 10.78
N GLU A 200 9.81 -1.04 10.36
CA GLU A 200 9.87 -1.50 8.98
C GLU A 200 8.57 -2.22 8.61
N GLU A 201 8.08 -3.13 9.45
CA GLU A 201 6.85 -3.86 9.17
C GLU A 201 5.64 -2.93 8.98
N ILE A 202 5.42 -1.97 9.90
CA ILE A 202 4.32 -0.99 9.81
C ILE A 202 4.40 -0.23 8.48
N LEU A 203 5.57 0.30 8.14
CA LEU A 203 5.75 1.09 6.94
C LEU A 203 5.50 0.29 5.66
N ILE A 204 6.04 -0.94 5.60
CA ILE A 204 5.90 -1.82 4.43
C ILE A 204 4.43 -2.23 4.25
N ARG A 205 3.72 -2.54 5.33
CA ARG A 205 2.29 -2.85 5.28
C ARG A 205 1.46 -1.68 4.79
N ILE A 206 1.70 -0.48 5.33
CA ILE A 206 1.03 0.75 4.87
C ILE A 206 1.28 0.98 3.37
N HIS A 207 2.53 0.85 2.94
CA HIS A 207 2.85 1.00 1.51
C HIS A 207 2.21 -0.09 0.64
N SER A 208 2.15 -1.33 1.13
CA SER A 208 1.49 -2.45 0.42
C SER A 208 -0.04 -2.25 0.30
N GLU A 209 -0.64 -1.47 1.18
CA GLU A 209 -2.04 -1.04 1.08
C GLU A 209 -2.27 0.12 0.08
N GLY A 210 -1.22 0.56 -0.63
CA GLY A 210 -1.30 1.63 -1.63
C GLY A 210 -1.23 3.05 -1.07
N TRP A 211 -0.83 3.20 0.21
CA TRP A 211 -0.66 4.52 0.81
C TRP A 211 0.70 5.14 0.43
N ARG A 212 0.72 6.45 0.26
CA ARG A 212 1.93 7.21 -0.10
C ARG A 212 2.78 7.48 1.12
N VAL A 213 4.10 7.40 0.92
CA VAL A 213 5.10 7.73 1.91
C VAL A 213 5.94 8.89 1.38
N HIS A 214 6.11 9.92 2.20
CA HIS A 214 6.96 11.09 1.92
C HIS A 214 8.11 11.15 2.92
N GLU A 215 9.29 11.65 2.52
CA GLU A 215 10.44 11.81 3.39
C GLU A 215 10.84 13.29 3.48
N VAL A 216 11.03 13.77 4.71
CA VAL A 216 11.59 15.11 4.99
C VAL A 216 12.98 14.98 5.61
N PRO A 217 13.92 15.93 5.36
CA PRO A 217 15.26 15.85 5.90
C PRO A 217 15.28 15.97 7.43
N PHE A 218 16.11 15.16 8.06
CA PHE A 218 16.23 15.10 9.50
C PHE A 218 17.68 14.93 9.93
N ARG A 219 18.12 15.71 10.93
CA ARG A 219 19.39 15.52 11.61
C ARG A 219 19.17 14.75 12.90
N TYR A 220 19.57 13.48 12.91
CA TYR A 220 19.53 12.62 14.08
C TYR A 220 20.70 12.94 15.01
N MET A 221 20.41 13.23 16.28
CA MET A 221 21.40 13.54 17.30
C MET A 221 21.80 12.27 18.07
N SER A 222 23.01 12.23 18.60
CA SER A 222 23.38 11.18 19.57
C SER A 222 22.55 11.35 20.85
N ARG A 223 22.20 10.23 21.50
CA ARG A 223 21.42 10.22 22.75
C ARG A 223 22.01 11.13 23.81
N GLY A 224 21.15 11.83 24.54
CA GLY A 224 21.56 12.69 25.66
C GLY A 224 22.05 11.88 26.87
N ALA A 225 21.32 10.83 27.26
CA ALA A 225 21.64 9.94 28.38
C ALA A 225 21.10 8.53 28.13
N GLY A 226 21.53 7.52 28.92
CA GLY A 226 21.02 6.15 28.89
C GLY A 226 21.91 5.13 28.16
N LYS A 227 21.68 3.83 28.45
CA LYS A 227 22.40 2.69 27.82
C LYS A 227 21.58 2.11 26.66
N SER A 228 22.25 1.79 25.57
CA SER A 228 21.61 1.10 24.45
C SER A 228 21.28 -0.35 24.84
N HIS A 229 20.01 -0.73 24.84
CA HIS A 229 19.54 -2.09 25.11
C HIS A 229 19.62 -3.02 23.87
N VAL A 230 20.25 -2.57 22.79
CA VAL A 230 20.33 -3.29 21.52
C VAL A 230 21.28 -4.49 21.62
N ARG A 231 20.72 -5.71 21.61
CA ARG A 231 21.46 -6.97 21.45
C ARG A 231 21.58 -7.31 19.96
N LEU A 232 22.69 -6.90 19.32
CA LEU A 232 22.88 -6.93 17.87
C LEU A 232 22.52 -8.27 17.20
N LEU A 233 22.89 -9.42 17.77
CA LEU A 233 22.60 -10.73 17.18
C LEU A 233 21.11 -11.11 17.23
N LYS A 234 20.44 -10.85 18.37
CA LYS A 234 19.00 -11.13 18.52
C LYS A 234 18.18 -10.26 17.57
N PHE A 235 18.50 -8.98 17.49
CA PHE A 235 17.81 -8.04 16.58
C PHE A 235 18.09 -8.37 15.11
N GLY A 236 19.34 -8.76 14.76
CA GLY A 236 19.65 -9.17 13.38
C GLY A 236 18.74 -10.28 12.86
N TRP A 237 18.46 -11.29 13.69
CA TRP A 237 17.56 -12.38 13.30
C TRP A 237 16.08 -11.94 13.18
N ALA A 238 15.62 -11.05 14.04
CA ALA A 238 14.27 -10.46 13.93
C ALA A 238 14.09 -9.70 12.61
N TYR A 239 15.07 -8.87 12.25
CA TYR A 239 15.07 -8.16 10.95
C TYR A 239 15.05 -9.12 9.75
N VAL A 240 15.83 -10.21 9.77
CA VAL A 240 15.81 -11.21 8.68
C VAL A 240 14.44 -11.86 8.55
N LYS A 241 13.81 -12.27 9.67
CA LYS A 241 12.46 -12.84 9.65
C LYS A 241 11.44 -11.86 9.09
N THR A 242 11.51 -10.59 9.52
CA THR A 242 10.62 -9.54 9.06
C THR A 242 10.85 -9.23 7.58
N LEU A 243 12.10 -9.23 7.10
CA LEU A 243 12.40 -9.08 5.68
C LEU A 243 11.76 -10.20 4.84
N ILE A 244 11.90 -11.47 5.26
CA ILE A 244 11.31 -12.61 4.54
C ILE A 244 9.78 -12.49 4.50
N ARG A 245 9.13 -12.20 5.65
CA ARG A 245 7.68 -12.04 5.74
C ARG A 245 7.18 -10.89 4.88
N MET A 246 7.87 -9.76 4.90
CA MET A 246 7.53 -8.60 4.09
C MET A 246 7.83 -8.82 2.60
N TRP A 247 8.84 -9.62 2.28
CA TRP A 247 9.09 -10.04 0.90
C TRP A 247 7.94 -10.90 0.36
N GLN A 248 7.42 -11.84 1.15
CA GLN A 248 6.23 -12.62 0.78
C GLN A 248 5.02 -11.71 0.54
N LEU A 249 4.75 -10.75 1.44
CA LEU A 249 3.67 -9.78 1.27
C LEU A 249 3.85 -8.95 -0.01
N ARG A 250 5.04 -8.40 -0.23
CA ARG A 250 5.33 -7.54 -1.38
C ARG A 250 5.27 -8.28 -2.72
N ASN A 251 5.51 -9.59 -2.73
CA ASN A 251 5.45 -10.45 -3.91
C ASN A 251 4.15 -11.27 -3.96
N SER A 252 3.09 -10.78 -3.35
CA SER A 252 1.75 -11.33 -3.43
C SER A 252 0.77 -10.32 -3.99
N VAL A 253 -0.40 -10.79 -4.44
CA VAL A 253 -1.53 -9.96 -4.91
C VAL A 253 -2.08 -9.03 -3.84
N ALA A 254 -1.74 -9.28 -2.56
CA ALA A 254 -2.10 -8.40 -1.45
C ALA A 254 -1.33 -7.06 -1.49
N SER A 255 -0.20 -6.96 -2.20
CA SER A 255 0.51 -5.69 -2.38
C SER A 255 -0.10 -4.88 -3.51
N ALA A 256 -0.51 -3.66 -3.22
CA ALA A 256 -1.22 -2.80 -4.16
C ALA A 256 -0.47 -2.60 -5.49
N ASP A 257 0.85 -2.44 -5.45
CA ASP A 257 1.70 -2.18 -6.61
C ASP A 257 2.31 -3.45 -7.26
N TYR A 258 1.82 -4.63 -6.90
CA TYR A 258 2.38 -5.90 -7.37
C TYR A 258 2.40 -6.01 -8.90
N ASP A 259 1.27 -5.78 -9.57
CA ASP A 259 1.13 -5.93 -11.01
C ASP A 259 2.01 -4.91 -11.75
N TYR A 260 2.07 -3.67 -11.25
CA TYR A 260 2.94 -2.63 -11.83
C TYR A 260 4.42 -3.02 -11.78
N ARG A 261 4.90 -3.52 -10.63
CA ARG A 261 6.30 -3.95 -10.47
C ARG A 261 6.62 -5.22 -11.24
N ALA A 262 5.64 -6.10 -11.42
CA ALA A 262 5.81 -7.35 -12.16
C ALA A 262 6.23 -7.11 -13.62
N PHE A 263 5.82 -5.99 -14.23
CA PHE A 263 6.19 -5.59 -15.59
C PHE A 263 7.71 -5.38 -15.76
N ASP A 264 8.40 -4.86 -14.73
CA ASP A 264 9.84 -4.63 -14.71
C ASP A 264 10.57 -5.59 -13.74
N SER A 265 9.97 -6.75 -13.46
CA SER A 265 10.51 -7.75 -12.55
C SER A 265 11.95 -8.15 -12.91
N PRO A 266 12.84 -8.36 -11.91
CA PRO A 266 14.15 -8.95 -12.12
C PRO A 266 14.05 -10.40 -12.62
N ILE A 267 12.95 -11.10 -12.33
CA ILE A 267 12.67 -12.46 -12.83
C ILE A 267 12.29 -12.36 -14.30
N TRP A 268 13.20 -12.81 -15.18
CA TRP A 268 13.04 -12.65 -16.63
C TRP A 268 11.74 -13.26 -17.17
N LEU A 269 11.30 -14.39 -16.64
CA LEU A 269 10.07 -15.07 -17.06
C LEU A 269 8.82 -14.24 -16.74
N GLN A 270 8.73 -13.70 -15.49
CA GLN A 270 7.65 -12.82 -15.08
C GLN A 270 7.63 -11.55 -15.93
N ARG A 271 8.79 -10.93 -16.13
CA ARG A 271 8.93 -9.73 -16.98
C ARG A 271 8.51 -10.01 -18.42
N TYR A 272 8.95 -11.12 -19.02
CA TYR A 272 8.55 -11.53 -20.37
C TYR A 272 7.03 -11.68 -20.46
N TRP A 273 6.42 -12.37 -19.48
CA TRP A 273 4.99 -12.63 -19.43
C TRP A 273 4.17 -11.34 -19.41
N GLN A 274 4.48 -10.46 -18.47
CA GLN A 274 3.79 -9.19 -18.33
C GLN A 274 3.94 -8.28 -19.56
N ARG A 275 5.14 -8.20 -20.12
CA ARG A 275 5.39 -7.39 -21.32
C ARG A 275 4.72 -7.95 -22.56
N LYS A 276 4.69 -9.27 -22.73
CA LYS A 276 4.04 -9.89 -23.88
C LYS A 276 2.52 -9.77 -23.82
N ARG A 277 1.93 -9.95 -22.65
CA ARG A 277 0.50 -9.66 -22.39
C ARG A 277 0.17 -8.22 -22.76
N HIS A 278 0.88 -7.28 -22.20
CA HIS A 278 0.73 -5.86 -22.46
C HIS A 278 0.79 -5.53 -23.96
N GLU A 279 1.80 -6.04 -24.68
CA GLU A 279 1.95 -5.85 -26.13
C GLU A 279 0.72 -6.34 -26.90
N ILE A 280 0.23 -7.54 -26.59
CA ILE A 280 -0.92 -8.14 -27.29
C ILE A 280 -2.20 -7.35 -27.00
N VAL A 281 -2.45 -7.00 -25.73
CA VAL A 281 -3.65 -6.26 -25.33
C VAL A 281 -3.68 -4.88 -25.97
N LEU A 282 -2.58 -4.12 -25.91
CA LEU A 282 -2.51 -2.79 -26.54
C LEU A 282 -2.66 -2.85 -28.05
N ASP A 283 -2.11 -3.89 -28.71
CA ASP A 283 -2.30 -4.07 -30.15
C ASP A 283 -3.77 -4.36 -30.50
N PHE A 284 -4.47 -5.11 -29.67
CA PHE A 284 -5.88 -5.46 -29.89
C PHE A 284 -6.84 -4.28 -29.72
N VAL A 285 -6.52 -3.32 -28.83
CA VAL A 285 -7.34 -2.12 -28.62
C VAL A 285 -6.84 -0.90 -29.39
N ARG A 286 -5.79 -1.05 -30.20
CA ARG A 286 -5.22 0.06 -30.97
C ARG A 286 -6.27 0.73 -31.86
N GLY A 287 -6.39 2.06 -31.76
CA GLY A 287 -7.33 2.86 -32.53
C GLY A 287 -8.77 2.78 -32.07
N GLN A 288 -9.05 2.14 -30.95
CA GLN A 288 -10.36 2.20 -30.31
C GLN A 288 -10.52 3.54 -29.56
N GLY A 289 -11.76 4.01 -29.42
CA GLY A 289 -12.10 5.25 -28.72
C GLY A 289 -12.22 5.06 -27.20
N ASP A 290 -13.46 4.99 -26.69
CA ASP A 290 -13.75 4.81 -25.27
C ASP A 290 -13.43 3.38 -24.82
N ILE A 291 -12.45 3.23 -23.94
CA ILE A 291 -11.95 1.92 -23.44
C ILE A 291 -12.26 1.79 -21.95
N LEU A 292 -12.76 0.61 -21.54
CA LEU A 292 -12.85 0.21 -20.13
C LEU A 292 -11.94 -1.01 -19.89
N ASP A 293 -11.08 -0.93 -18.88
CA ASP A 293 -10.27 -2.05 -18.37
C ASP A 293 -10.90 -2.61 -17.10
N ILE A 294 -11.52 -3.79 -17.21
CA ILE A 294 -12.26 -4.48 -16.13
C ILE A 294 -11.28 -5.39 -15.39
N GLY A 295 -11.11 -5.15 -14.09
CA GLY A 295 -10.09 -5.80 -13.28
C GLY A 295 -8.69 -5.25 -13.59
N CYS A 296 -8.60 -3.92 -13.81
CA CYS A 296 -7.38 -3.24 -14.25
C CYS A 296 -6.19 -3.43 -13.30
N GLY A 297 -6.45 -3.76 -12.02
CA GLY A 297 -5.40 -3.87 -11.01
C GLY A 297 -4.54 -2.61 -10.94
N THR A 298 -3.23 -2.84 -10.94
CA THR A 298 -2.20 -1.80 -11.12
C THR A 298 -1.33 -2.13 -12.34
N SER A 299 -1.93 -2.68 -13.39
CA SER A 299 -1.20 -3.12 -14.57
C SER A 299 -0.64 -1.94 -15.38
N ARG A 300 0.42 -2.22 -16.16
CA ARG A 300 0.93 -1.23 -17.13
C ARG A 300 -0.03 -1.01 -18.29
N ILE A 301 -0.98 -1.91 -18.52
CA ILE A 301 -1.98 -1.77 -19.59
C ILE A 301 -2.78 -0.49 -19.36
N ILE A 302 -3.40 -0.35 -18.19
CA ILE A 302 -4.22 0.84 -17.88
C ILE A 302 -3.38 2.12 -17.81
N VAL A 303 -2.14 2.05 -17.32
CA VAL A 303 -1.25 3.23 -17.22
C VAL A 303 -0.87 3.77 -18.59
N ASP A 304 -0.68 2.89 -19.57
CA ASP A 304 -0.31 3.25 -20.93
C ASP A 304 -1.54 3.55 -21.84
N LEU A 305 -2.75 3.53 -21.27
CA LEU A 305 -4.02 3.94 -21.90
C LEU A 305 -4.63 5.14 -21.12
N PRO A 306 -4.09 6.36 -21.25
CA PRO A 306 -4.40 7.48 -20.37
C PRO A 306 -5.88 7.92 -20.40
N ASP A 307 -6.59 7.64 -21.50
CA ASP A 307 -8.00 7.99 -21.68
C ASP A 307 -8.96 6.87 -21.29
N ALA A 308 -8.45 5.66 -21.03
CA ALA A 308 -9.29 4.53 -20.62
C ALA A 308 -9.84 4.73 -19.19
N VAL A 309 -10.93 4.05 -18.88
CA VAL A 309 -11.47 3.94 -17.53
C VAL A 309 -10.97 2.61 -16.94
N GLY A 310 -10.40 2.65 -15.73
CA GLY A 310 -10.02 1.45 -14.98
C GLY A 310 -11.08 1.08 -13.95
N LEU A 311 -11.44 -0.20 -13.89
CA LEU A 311 -12.36 -0.73 -12.89
C LEU A 311 -11.71 -1.90 -12.15
N ASP A 312 -11.78 -1.88 -10.82
CA ASP A 312 -11.29 -2.99 -9.99
C ASP A 312 -12.08 -3.08 -8.68
N VAL A 313 -12.17 -4.27 -8.11
CA VAL A 313 -12.80 -4.50 -6.80
C VAL A 313 -11.85 -4.14 -5.65
N ALA A 314 -10.54 -4.24 -5.86
CA ALA A 314 -9.52 -4.03 -4.84
C ALA A 314 -9.19 -2.55 -4.65
N TYR A 315 -9.87 -1.89 -3.71
CA TYR A 315 -9.68 -0.46 -3.41
C TYR A 315 -8.22 -0.07 -3.15
N ARG A 316 -7.41 -0.94 -2.52
CA ARG A 316 -5.97 -0.68 -2.30
C ARG A 316 -5.19 -0.50 -3.61
N LYS A 317 -5.52 -1.27 -4.66
CA LYS A 317 -4.90 -1.15 -5.98
C LYS A 317 -5.29 0.16 -6.64
N LEU A 318 -6.57 0.51 -6.62
CA LEU A 318 -7.08 1.78 -7.17
C LEU A 318 -6.48 3.00 -6.44
N ARG A 319 -6.34 2.95 -5.12
CA ARG A 319 -5.67 3.99 -4.33
C ARG A 319 -4.24 4.23 -4.80
N TRP A 320 -3.49 3.15 -5.01
CA TRP A 320 -2.12 3.24 -5.50
C TRP A 320 -2.06 3.75 -6.95
N LEU A 321 -2.98 3.32 -7.79
CA LEU A 321 -3.03 3.65 -9.22
C LEU A 321 -3.45 5.10 -9.48
N ARG A 322 -4.35 5.66 -8.67
CA ARG A 322 -5.00 6.96 -8.88
C ARG A 322 -4.04 8.13 -9.17
N PRO A 323 -2.87 8.27 -8.54
CA PRO A 323 -1.90 9.32 -8.90
C PRO A 323 -1.29 9.18 -10.30
N LEU A 324 -1.27 7.97 -10.85
CA LEU A 324 -0.74 7.67 -12.19
C LEU A 324 -1.85 7.67 -13.25
N HIS A 325 -3.05 7.26 -12.85
CA HIS A 325 -4.22 7.14 -13.71
C HIS A 325 -5.48 7.51 -12.92
N PRO A 326 -6.01 8.75 -13.08
CA PRO A 326 -7.10 9.25 -12.21
C PRO A 326 -8.47 8.68 -12.55
N ARG A 327 -8.67 8.13 -13.76
CA ARG A 327 -9.96 7.59 -14.23
C ARG A 327 -10.17 6.16 -13.74
N VAL A 328 -10.34 5.99 -12.42
CA VAL A 328 -10.53 4.67 -11.80
C VAL A 328 -11.80 4.62 -10.97
N LEU A 329 -12.47 3.47 -11.00
CA LEU A 329 -13.73 3.21 -10.31
C LEU A 329 -13.68 1.88 -9.56
N GLN A 330 -14.20 1.84 -8.33
CA GLN A 330 -14.40 0.59 -7.60
C GLN A 330 -15.77 0.01 -7.93
N ALA A 331 -15.78 -1.16 -8.56
CA ALA A 331 -17.01 -1.93 -8.84
C ALA A 331 -16.66 -3.41 -9.08
N THR A 332 -17.68 -4.25 -9.08
CA THR A 332 -17.61 -5.66 -9.47
C THR A 332 -17.88 -5.80 -10.97
N CYS A 333 -17.46 -6.91 -11.57
CA CYS A 333 -17.62 -7.15 -13.01
C CYS A 333 -18.99 -7.79 -13.39
N ASP A 334 -19.76 -8.21 -12.41
CA ASP A 334 -21.09 -8.80 -12.58
C ASP A 334 -22.22 -7.76 -12.69
N THR A 335 -21.95 -6.52 -12.26
CA THR A 335 -22.89 -5.40 -12.36
C THR A 335 -22.12 -4.13 -12.65
N LEU A 336 -21.98 -3.81 -13.95
CA LEU A 336 -21.18 -2.68 -14.39
C LEU A 336 -21.99 -1.38 -14.35
N PRO A 337 -21.52 -0.32 -13.64
CA PRO A 337 -22.27 0.90 -13.42
C PRO A 337 -22.23 1.86 -14.63
N PHE A 338 -22.38 1.32 -15.82
CA PHE A 338 -22.38 2.08 -17.07
C PHE A 338 -23.64 1.81 -17.90
N PRO A 339 -24.13 2.80 -18.65
CA PRO A 339 -25.23 2.60 -19.60
C PRO A 339 -24.87 1.62 -20.71
N ASP A 340 -25.90 1.11 -21.40
CA ASP A 340 -25.74 0.27 -22.57
C ASP A 340 -24.96 1.02 -23.68
N GLY A 341 -24.04 0.33 -24.36
CA GLY A 341 -23.29 0.90 -25.47
C GLY A 341 -22.39 2.08 -25.10
N SER A 342 -21.79 2.08 -23.92
CA SER A 342 -20.92 3.14 -23.43
C SER A 342 -19.51 3.11 -24.02
N PHE A 343 -19.00 1.92 -24.37
CA PHE A 343 -17.60 1.74 -24.73
C PHE A 343 -17.40 1.15 -26.13
N ASP A 344 -16.30 1.56 -26.80
CA ASP A 344 -15.84 1.00 -28.07
C ASP A 344 -15.02 -0.27 -27.86
N ALA A 345 -14.31 -0.36 -26.72
CA ALA A 345 -13.58 -1.56 -26.38
C ALA A 345 -13.60 -1.85 -24.85
N LEU A 346 -13.58 -3.14 -24.55
CA LEU A 346 -13.40 -3.65 -23.18
C LEU A 346 -12.13 -4.50 -23.13
N ILE A 347 -11.39 -4.36 -22.05
CA ILE A 347 -10.30 -5.24 -21.65
C ILE A 347 -10.75 -6.00 -20.40
N ASN A 348 -10.56 -7.33 -20.39
CA ASN A 348 -10.73 -8.19 -19.24
C ASN A 348 -9.61 -9.23 -19.29
N SER A 349 -8.50 -8.92 -18.62
CA SER A 349 -7.30 -9.75 -18.67
C SER A 349 -6.96 -10.30 -17.31
N GLU A 350 -6.96 -11.62 -17.15
CA GLU A 350 -6.71 -12.33 -15.89
C GLU A 350 -7.76 -11.98 -14.80
N VAL A 351 -9.04 -12.03 -15.17
CA VAL A 351 -10.15 -11.75 -14.25
C VAL A 351 -11.22 -12.82 -14.32
N ILE A 352 -11.59 -13.30 -15.53
CA ILE A 352 -12.71 -14.19 -15.72
C ILE A 352 -12.52 -15.55 -15.01
N GLU A 353 -11.28 -15.99 -14.80
CA GLU A 353 -10.95 -17.20 -14.05
C GLU A 353 -11.17 -17.09 -12.53
N HIS A 354 -11.26 -15.86 -12.02
CA HIS A 354 -11.47 -15.58 -10.59
C HIS A 354 -12.94 -15.43 -10.20
N VAL A 355 -13.84 -15.55 -11.16
CA VAL A 355 -15.29 -15.40 -10.95
C VAL A 355 -16.02 -16.69 -11.29
N PRO A 356 -17.21 -16.91 -10.69
CA PRO A 356 -18.02 -18.07 -11.03
C PRO A 356 -18.29 -18.18 -12.53
N ASP A 357 -18.35 -19.41 -13.03
CA ASP A 357 -18.67 -19.68 -14.43
C ASP A 357 -20.17 -19.51 -14.70
N ASP A 358 -20.60 -18.23 -14.81
CA ASP A 358 -21.96 -17.86 -15.20
C ASP A 358 -21.95 -16.95 -16.43
N ASP A 359 -23.11 -16.80 -17.09
CA ASP A 359 -23.22 -15.98 -18.30
C ASP A 359 -23.33 -14.48 -18.00
N ALA A 360 -23.65 -14.10 -16.77
CA ALA A 360 -23.95 -12.73 -16.39
C ALA A 360 -22.82 -11.75 -16.71
N ILE A 361 -21.56 -12.18 -16.52
CA ILE A 361 -20.39 -11.32 -16.75
C ILE A 361 -20.21 -10.99 -18.24
N LEU A 362 -20.35 -11.99 -19.11
CA LEU A 362 -20.26 -11.76 -20.56
C LEU A 362 -21.47 -10.99 -21.10
N GLU A 363 -22.65 -11.19 -20.50
CA GLU A 363 -23.86 -10.41 -20.82
C GLU A 363 -23.67 -8.94 -20.44
N GLU A 364 -23.14 -8.63 -19.26
CA GLU A 364 -22.82 -7.25 -18.83
C GLU A 364 -21.76 -6.61 -19.73
N MET A 365 -20.69 -7.33 -20.06
CA MET A 365 -19.69 -6.84 -21.02
C MET A 365 -20.33 -6.55 -22.37
N ARG A 366 -21.20 -7.44 -22.85
CA ARG A 366 -21.91 -7.26 -24.11
C ARG A 366 -22.87 -6.07 -24.04
N ARG A 367 -23.56 -5.88 -22.92
CA ARG A 367 -24.51 -4.77 -22.70
C ARG A 367 -23.81 -3.41 -22.86
N ILE A 368 -22.68 -3.21 -22.21
CA ILE A 368 -21.99 -1.90 -22.18
C ILE A 368 -21.14 -1.62 -23.45
N LEU A 369 -20.84 -2.66 -24.25
CA LEU A 369 -20.18 -2.47 -25.56
C LEU A 369 -21.16 -1.87 -26.58
N ARG A 370 -20.65 -0.94 -27.39
CA ARG A 370 -21.33 -0.48 -28.60
C ARG A 370 -21.50 -1.61 -29.62
N PRO A 371 -22.50 -1.58 -30.49
CA PRO A 371 -22.58 -2.52 -31.62
C PRO A 371 -21.26 -2.50 -32.43
N GLY A 372 -20.69 -3.65 -32.72
CA GLY A 372 -19.37 -3.77 -33.38
C GLY A 372 -18.17 -3.50 -32.48
N GLY A 373 -18.38 -3.16 -31.19
CA GLY A 373 -17.30 -2.91 -30.23
C GLY A 373 -16.44 -4.15 -29.95
N THR A 374 -15.21 -3.91 -29.50
CA THR A 374 -14.17 -4.94 -29.31
C THR A 374 -14.12 -5.41 -27.86
N LEU A 375 -14.11 -6.71 -27.63
CA LEU A 375 -13.75 -7.35 -26.34
C LEU A 375 -12.37 -7.98 -26.46
N VAL A 376 -11.46 -7.62 -25.56
CA VAL A 376 -10.17 -8.30 -25.36
C VAL A 376 -10.25 -9.06 -24.05
N LEU A 377 -10.19 -10.41 -24.13
CA LEU A 377 -10.35 -11.28 -22.97
C LEU A 377 -9.15 -12.21 -22.85
N GLY A 378 -8.40 -12.10 -21.75
CA GLY A 378 -7.20 -12.88 -21.45
C GLY A 378 -7.41 -13.77 -20.23
N THR A 379 -7.02 -15.06 -20.34
CA THR A 379 -7.07 -16.04 -19.23
C THR A 379 -6.13 -17.21 -19.51
N PRO A 380 -5.67 -17.94 -18.48
CA PRO A 380 -4.92 -19.18 -18.67
C PRO A 380 -5.66 -20.25 -19.48
N ASP A 381 -4.93 -21.00 -20.30
CA ASP A 381 -5.45 -22.14 -21.05
C ASP A 381 -5.16 -23.46 -20.32
N TYR A 382 -6.13 -23.95 -19.56
CA TYR A 382 -6.04 -25.23 -18.85
C TYR A 382 -6.08 -26.45 -19.77
N GLY A 383 -6.35 -26.28 -21.05
CA GLY A 383 -6.19 -27.32 -22.07
C GLY A 383 -4.72 -27.60 -22.45
N ARG A 384 -3.79 -26.77 -21.96
CA ARG A 384 -2.36 -26.89 -22.20
C ARG A 384 -1.63 -27.41 -20.97
N TRP A 385 -0.89 -28.51 -21.11
CA TRP A 385 -0.17 -29.17 -20.01
C TRP A 385 0.85 -28.28 -19.30
N LEU A 386 1.37 -27.27 -19.98
CA LEU A 386 2.42 -26.39 -19.44
C LEU A 386 1.87 -25.47 -18.35
N TRP A 387 0.61 -24.99 -18.45
CA TRP A 387 0.03 -24.09 -17.47
C TRP A 387 -0.05 -24.68 -16.05
N PRO A 388 -0.68 -25.88 -15.83
CA PRO A 388 -0.71 -26.49 -14.50
C PRO A 388 0.68 -26.73 -13.89
N VAL A 389 1.69 -27.01 -14.72
CA VAL A 389 3.07 -27.17 -14.25
C VAL A 389 3.65 -25.85 -13.79
N LEU A 390 3.45 -24.78 -14.55
CA LEU A 390 3.90 -23.44 -14.17
C LEU A 390 3.19 -22.96 -12.92
N GLU A 391 1.89 -23.12 -12.82
CA GLU A 391 1.08 -22.76 -11.65
C GLU A 391 1.57 -23.50 -10.39
N TRP A 392 1.84 -24.79 -10.50
CA TRP A 392 2.40 -25.57 -9.39
C TRP A 392 3.79 -25.08 -8.95
N ILE A 393 4.69 -24.80 -9.88
CA ILE A 393 6.02 -24.25 -9.59
C ILE A 393 5.87 -22.88 -8.92
N TYR A 394 5.03 -22.02 -9.50
CA TYR A 394 4.81 -20.67 -9.02
C TYR A 394 4.23 -20.64 -7.61
N GLY A 395 3.25 -21.52 -7.33
CA GLY A 395 2.68 -21.68 -6.00
C GLY A 395 3.68 -22.14 -4.93
N LYS A 396 4.74 -22.86 -5.32
CA LYS A 396 5.82 -23.24 -4.40
C LYS A 396 6.87 -22.16 -4.19
N VAL A 397 7.20 -21.41 -5.23
CA VAL A 397 8.26 -20.39 -5.20
C VAL A 397 7.74 -19.06 -4.67
N MET A 398 6.47 -18.72 -4.96
CA MET A 398 5.83 -17.48 -4.57
C MET A 398 4.45 -17.74 -3.93
N PRO A 399 4.41 -18.27 -2.71
CA PRO A 399 3.16 -18.54 -2.01
C PRO A 399 2.41 -17.21 -1.76
N GLY A 400 1.19 -17.11 -2.26
CA GLY A 400 0.36 -15.89 -2.18
C GLY A 400 0.28 -15.09 -3.48
N ALA A 401 0.96 -15.53 -4.56
CA ALA A 401 0.72 -15.03 -5.89
C ALA A 401 -0.22 -15.99 -6.61
N TYR A 402 -1.44 -15.56 -6.91
CA TYR A 402 -2.48 -16.20 -7.76
C TYR A 402 -2.68 -17.74 -7.66
N ALA A 403 -1.79 -18.49 -7.00
CA ALA A 403 -1.95 -19.93 -6.81
C ALA A 403 -3.17 -20.19 -5.93
N HIS A 404 -4.13 -20.97 -6.42
CA HIS A 404 -5.42 -21.31 -5.79
C HIS A 404 -6.52 -20.23 -5.84
N GLU A 405 -6.34 -19.14 -6.60
CA GLU A 405 -7.40 -18.12 -6.78
C GLU A 405 -8.26 -18.36 -8.03
N HIS A 406 -7.85 -19.29 -8.91
CA HIS A 406 -8.62 -19.63 -10.10
C HIS A 406 -9.79 -20.56 -9.76
N ILE A 407 -11.00 -20.03 -9.86
CA ILE A 407 -12.26 -20.76 -9.60
C ILE A 407 -12.73 -21.48 -10.86
N THR A 408 -12.58 -20.82 -12.03
CA THR A 408 -13.02 -21.31 -13.32
C THR A 408 -11.83 -21.63 -14.21
N HIS A 409 -11.84 -22.83 -14.80
CA HIS A 409 -10.75 -23.33 -15.65
C HIS A 409 -11.21 -23.37 -17.10
N PHE A 410 -10.76 -22.41 -17.88
CA PHE A 410 -11.07 -22.34 -19.31
C PHE A 410 -10.05 -23.09 -20.17
N THR A 411 -10.55 -23.69 -21.25
CA THR A 411 -9.72 -24.12 -22.39
C THR A 411 -10.03 -23.22 -23.57
N ARG A 412 -9.12 -23.17 -24.57
CA ARG A 412 -9.37 -22.41 -25.80
C ARG A 412 -10.73 -22.75 -26.43
N ARG A 413 -11.08 -24.04 -26.42
CA ARG A 413 -12.34 -24.51 -27.03
C ARG A 413 -13.57 -24.05 -26.22
N THR A 414 -13.54 -24.23 -24.92
CA THR A 414 -14.68 -23.85 -24.07
C THR A 414 -14.92 -22.37 -24.04
N LEU A 415 -13.86 -21.55 -23.94
CA LEU A 415 -13.98 -20.10 -23.94
C LEU A 415 -14.41 -19.55 -25.31
N HIS A 416 -13.87 -20.10 -26.40
CA HIS A 416 -14.31 -19.74 -27.74
C HIS A 416 -15.81 -19.98 -27.93
N GLN A 417 -16.30 -21.19 -27.56
CA GLN A 417 -17.72 -21.53 -27.68
C GLN A 417 -18.58 -20.57 -26.85
N ARG A 418 -18.16 -20.29 -25.61
CA ARG A 418 -18.89 -19.42 -24.71
C ARG A 418 -18.98 -17.98 -25.27
N LEU A 419 -17.90 -17.43 -25.83
CA LEU A 419 -17.93 -16.13 -26.48
C LEU A 419 -18.95 -16.10 -27.65
N VAL A 420 -18.99 -17.16 -28.45
CA VAL A 420 -19.93 -17.27 -29.57
C VAL A 420 -21.37 -17.34 -29.08
N ASP A 421 -21.63 -18.15 -28.07
CA ASP A 421 -22.97 -18.32 -27.47
C ASP A 421 -23.46 -17.03 -26.80
N SER A 422 -22.55 -16.24 -26.22
CA SER A 422 -22.84 -14.89 -25.66
C SER A 422 -22.96 -13.80 -26.72
N GLY A 423 -22.95 -14.12 -28.03
CA GLY A 423 -23.20 -13.15 -29.10
C GLY A 423 -21.97 -12.37 -29.56
N PHE A 424 -20.76 -12.91 -29.33
CA PHE A 424 -19.53 -12.34 -29.87
C PHE A 424 -19.05 -13.11 -31.12
N GLU A 425 -18.36 -12.40 -32.01
CA GLU A 425 -17.59 -12.98 -33.11
C GLU A 425 -16.11 -12.97 -32.72
N VAL A 426 -15.49 -14.15 -32.65
CA VAL A 426 -14.06 -14.27 -32.34
C VAL A 426 -13.24 -13.92 -33.57
N LEU A 427 -12.39 -12.90 -33.47
CA LEU A 427 -11.58 -12.39 -34.57
C LEU A 427 -10.14 -12.92 -34.55
N ASP A 428 -9.53 -13.01 -33.37
CA ASP A 428 -8.15 -13.45 -33.19
C ASP A 428 -7.97 -14.11 -31.80
N CYS A 429 -6.92 -14.93 -31.66
CA CYS A 429 -6.52 -15.51 -30.38
C CYS A 429 -5.00 -15.69 -30.36
N ARG A 430 -4.32 -14.88 -29.53
CA ARG A 430 -2.85 -14.94 -29.37
C ARG A 430 -2.48 -15.52 -28.01
N TYR A 431 -1.24 -16.02 -27.93
CA TYR A 431 -0.75 -16.67 -26.71
C TYR A 431 0.46 -15.94 -26.11
N VAL A 432 0.49 -15.87 -24.77
CA VAL A 432 1.70 -15.61 -24.01
C VAL A 432 2.28 -16.94 -23.56
N GLY A 433 3.54 -17.22 -23.89
CA GLY A 433 4.26 -18.43 -23.47
C GLY A 433 3.57 -19.78 -23.79
N HIS A 434 2.67 -19.83 -24.76
CA HIS A 434 1.82 -20.98 -25.09
C HIS A 434 0.85 -21.44 -24.01
N CYS A 435 0.64 -20.66 -22.93
CA CYS A 435 -0.15 -21.07 -21.77
C CYS A 435 -1.30 -20.12 -21.46
N GLU A 436 -1.14 -18.83 -21.67
CA GLU A 436 -2.17 -17.82 -21.51
C GLU A 436 -2.71 -17.43 -22.87
N MET A 437 -4.01 -17.50 -23.04
CA MET A 437 -4.72 -17.15 -24.27
C MET A 437 -5.37 -15.78 -24.13
N ILE A 438 -5.22 -14.94 -25.16
CA ILE A 438 -5.84 -13.62 -25.26
C ILE A 438 -6.68 -13.59 -26.52
N PHE A 439 -7.99 -13.52 -26.33
CA PHE A 439 -8.96 -13.42 -27.42
C PHE A 439 -9.22 -11.96 -27.78
N LYS A 440 -9.36 -11.70 -29.09
CA LYS A 440 -10.01 -10.50 -29.62
C LYS A 440 -11.35 -10.92 -30.20
N ALA A 441 -12.43 -10.37 -29.66
CA ALA A 441 -13.79 -10.66 -30.11
C ALA A 441 -14.55 -9.36 -30.41
N ARG A 442 -15.58 -9.42 -31.22
CA ARG A 442 -16.42 -8.29 -31.63
C ARG A 442 -17.86 -8.56 -31.25
N LYS A 443 -18.56 -7.59 -30.65
CA LYS A 443 -19.99 -7.65 -30.40
C LYS A 443 -20.75 -7.70 -31.73
N ARG A 444 -21.56 -8.74 -31.93
CA ARG A 444 -22.50 -8.88 -33.06
C ARG A 444 -23.69 -7.94 -32.95
#